data_71376b04583069708de18b4c68e1c7a7
#
_entry.id   71376b04583069708de18b4c68e1c7a7
#
_cell.length_a   1.000
_cell.length_b   1.000
_cell.length_c   1.000
_cell.angle_alpha   90.00
_cell.angle_beta   90.00
_cell.angle_gamma   90.00
#
_symmetry.space_group_name_H-M   'P 1'
#
loop_
_entity.id
_entity.type
_entity.pdbx_description
1 polymer ?
#
loop_
_entity_poly.entity_id
_entity_poly.type
_entity_poly.pdbx_seq_one_letter_code
_entity_poly.pdbx_strand_id
1 'polypeptide(L)'
;MIDTKYTDQILFLDRMQPEERQAYDQNVRNMGELLSLCDAAVTTTAALAEELKQYVPEVLINRNCASDEMLLLSEAVLKENRKDEADGTAKKVRLGYFSGSATHLDDIEMIVPVLKQLLGKNPNLELLIVGILELPVELKLFASQIQMEGFVDYQKLPERIASVDINLAPLTDTIFNRAKSENKWVEAALVQTVTAASNLGAFAEMVQDGEDGVLCRDEAEWLEKLQWLIDDEPARKAIAGRAYGRCSRECVTIFHATGICEWVERHWNLRCAFVLPAMEISGGIRVALLHAEMLVKAGAQVSLFTLEGEAEWYHEGDFHFPVLSAEREKLQGTLDLAVATMWNTAEFVEQSSKIRKKKYLVQNFEVGFYPPGSPYRIAASATYRMRSLMEYVTISKWCQNWLREEYHTEAAYLPNGIDPSFYPKRGRDLQGKIRILIEGDCSAEHKNVDESFRIVEQLDLEKFEIWYMSYNGNPKSWYRVDRFLHRVPYEKTPEVYAACDILLKTSLLESFSYPPLEMMASGGYVVAVPNGGNLEYLKDGENCILYPQGNLAEAKAAIERILTDAELRKKLDTGAEETVKERNWKRIEPQILEQYLGK
;
A
#
# COMPACT_ATOMS: atom_id res chain seq x y z
N MET A 1 9.16 -19.61 -22.62
CA MET A 1 8.35 -20.44 -23.56
C MET A 1 7.45 -21.31 -22.71
N ILE A 2 6.14 -21.11 -22.73
CA ILE A 2 5.24 -22.12 -22.17
C ILE A 2 5.46 -23.36 -22.99
N ASP A 3 5.91 -24.39 -22.30
CA ASP A 3 6.18 -25.70 -22.92
C ASP A 3 4.84 -26.34 -23.31
N THR A 4 4.82 -27.06 -24.43
CA THR A 4 3.66 -27.83 -24.90
C THR A 4 3.25 -28.94 -23.92
N LYS A 5 4.04 -29.17 -22.84
CA LYS A 5 3.76 -30.15 -21.78
C LYS A 5 2.34 -30.07 -21.20
N TYR A 6 1.71 -28.88 -21.22
CA TYR A 6 0.34 -28.71 -20.72
C TYR A 6 -0.71 -29.13 -21.73
N THR A 7 -0.43 -28.99 -23.01
CA THR A 7 -1.35 -29.31 -24.09
C THR A 7 -1.23 -30.76 -24.52
N ASP A 8 -0.05 -31.37 -24.40
CA ASP A 8 0.22 -32.75 -24.81
C ASP A 8 -0.47 -33.82 -23.94
N GLN A 9 -1.00 -33.44 -22.75
CA GLN A 9 -1.72 -34.33 -21.85
C GLN A 9 -3.24 -34.20 -21.93
N ILE A 10 -3.76 -33.39 -22.84
CA ILE A 10 -5.20 -33.21 -23.04
C ILE A 10 -5.62 -33.96 -24.30
N LEU A 11 -6.10 -35.19 -24.16
CA LEU A 11 -6.51 -36.06 -25.28
C LEU A 11 -7.57 -35.44 -26.17
N PHE A 12 -8.42 -34.55 -25.64
CA PHE A 12 -9.38 -33.80 -26.45
C PHE A 12 -8.71 -32.97 -27.55
N LEU A 13 -7.52 -32.40 -27.27
CA LEU A 13 -6.77 -31.59 -28.25
C LEU A 13 -6.27 -32.40 -29.43
N ASP A 14 -6.06 -33.71 -29.28
CA ASP A 14 -5.64 -34.61 -30.36
C ASP A 14 -6.77 -34.86 -31.36
N ARG A 15 -8.01 -34.53 -30.98
CA ARG A 15 -9.20 -34.64 -31.84
C ARG A 15 -9.49 -33.34 -32.63
N MET A 16 -8.73 -32.26 -32.35
CA MET A 16 -8.87 -30.99 -33.06
C MET A 16 -8.30 -31.04 -34.46
N GLN A 17 -8.86 -30.25 -35.38
CA GLN A 17 -8.24 -30.03 -36.68
C GLN A 17 -6.86 -29.35 -36.50
N PRO A 18 -5.88 -29.65 -37.38
CA PRO A 18 -4.52 -29.15 -37.23
C PRO A 18 -4.42 -27.63 -37.06
N GLU A 19 -5.25 -26.88 -37.78
CA GLU A 19 -5.28 -25.41 -37.71
C GLU A 19 -5.81 -24.90 -36.37
N GLU A 20 -6.86 -25.54 -35.85
CA GLU A 20 -7.44 -25.22 -34.55
C GLU A 20 -6.46 -25.54 -33.41
N ARG A 21 -5.77 -26.69 -33.53
CA ARG A 21 -4.72 -27.08 -32.58
C ARG A 21 -3.56 -26.08 -32.58
N GLN A 22 -3.10 -25.66 -33.74
CA GLN A 22 -2.04 -24.67 -33.87
C GLN A 22 -2.45 -23.32 -33.23
N ALA A 23 -3.68 -22.87 -33.47
CA ALA A 23 -4.21 -21.65 -32.87
C ALA A 23 -4.29 -21.77 -31.35
N TYR A 24 -4.75 -22.91 -30.81
CA TYR A 24 -4.80 -23.19 -29.40
C TYR A 24 -3.40 -23.12 -28.76
N ASP A 25 -2.43 -23.83 -29.32
CA ASP A 25 -1.05 -23.85 -28.82
C ASP A 25 -0.39 -22.45 -28.88
N GLN A 26 -0.71 -21.66 -29.92
CA GLN A 26 -0.24 -20.28 -29.99
C GLN A 26 -0.83 -19.41 -28.89
N ASN A 27 -2.13 -19.56 -28.58
CA ASN A 27 -2.78 -18.82 -27.50
C ASN A 27 -2.18 -19.18 -26.12
N VAL A 28 -1.84 -20.45 -25.89
CA VAL A 28 -1.16 -20.90 -24.68
C VAL A 28 0.23 -20.25 -24.57
N ARG A 29 0.99 -20.19 -25.67
CA ARG A 29 2.29 -19.48 -25.69
C ARG A 29 2.14 -17.97 -25.39
N ASN A 30 1.16 -17.32 -26.04
CA ASN A 30 0.89 -15.89 -25.82
C ASN A 30 0.51 -15.60 -24.36
N MET A 31 -0.25 -16.52 -23.73
CA MET A 31 -0.59 -16.39 -22.31
C MET A 31 0.66 -16.42 -21.43
N GLY A 32 1.64 -17.27 -21.71
CA GLY A 32 2.88 -17.32 -20.96
C GLY A 32 3.77 -16.08 -21.16
N GLU A 33 3.81 -15.56 -22.38
CA GLU A 33 4.50 -14.31 -22.66
C GLU A 33 3.85 -13.15 -21.87
N LEU A 34 2.50 -13.11 -21.82
CA LEU A 34 1.78 -12.12 -21.03
C LEU A 34 2.06 -12.26 -19.52
N LEU A 35 2.03 -13.49 -19.00
CA LEU A 35 2.34 -13.76 -17.60
C LEU A 35 3.74 -13.30 -17.22
N SER A 36 4.73 -13.46 -18.11
CA SER A 36 6.11 -13.02 -17.85
C SER A 36 6.26 -11.49 -17.75
N LEU A 37 5.26 -10.73 -18.18
CA LEU A 37 5.22 -9.26 -18.04
C LEU A 37 4.49 -8.81 -16.77
N CYS A 38 3.95 -9.76 -15.99
CA CYS A 38 3.23 -9.45 -14.76
C CYS A 38 4.16 -9.52 -13.54
N ASP A 39 3.95 -8.64 -12.58
CA ASP A 39 4.68 -8.64 -11.30
C ASP A 39 4.21 -9.76 -10.36
N ALA A 40 2.96 -10.20 -10.52
CA ALA A 40 2.36 -11.24 -9.71
C ALA A 40 1.19 -11.91 -10.44
N ALA A 41 0.79 -13.09 -9.97
CA ALA A 41 -0.40 -13.79 -10.43
C ALA A 41 -1.31 -14.20 -9.26
N VAL A 42 -2.61 -14.27 -9.53
CA VAL A 42 -3.61 -14.85 -8.63
C VAL A 42 -4.15 -16.11 -9.25
N THR A 43 -4.17 -17.20 -8.51
CA THR A 43 -4.67 -18.50 -8.98
C THR A 43 -5.52 -19.20 -7.93
N THR A 44 -6.13 -20.32 -8.29
CA THR A 44 -7.13 -21.00 -7.47
C THR A 44 -6.62 -22.24 -6.75
N THR A 45 -5.52 -22.85 -7.19
CA THR A 45 -5.00 -24.11 -6.61
C THR A 45 -3.49 -24.06 -6.39
N ALA A 46 -3.00 -24.84 -5.45
CA ALA A 46 -1.57 -24.95 -5.16
C ALA A 46 -0.81 -25.52 -6.36
N ALA A 47 -1.36 -26.52 -7.06
CA ALA A 47 -0.74 -27.11 -8.23
C ALA A 47 -0.56 -26.08 -9.35
N LEU A 48 -1.57 -25.23 -9.60
CA LEU A 48 -1.45 -24.17 -10.60
C LEU A 48 -0.49 -23.05 -10.13
N ALA A 49 -0.44 -22.78 -8.82
CA ALA A 49 0.50 -21.80 -8.28
C ALA A 49 1.97 -22.23 -8.51
N GLU A 50 2.30 -23.51 -8.33
CA GLU A 50 3.64 -24.03 -8.61
C GLU A 50 4.02 -23.87 -10.09
N GLU A 51 3.08 -24.11 -11.00
CA GLU A 51 3.32 -23.89 -12.43
C GLU A 51 3.50 -22.41 -12.79
N LEU A 52 2.75 -21.50 -12.15
CA LEU A 52 2.83 -20.06 -12.41
C LEU A 52 4.11 -19.41 -11.86
N LYS A 53 4.74 -19.95 -10.82
CA LYS A 53 6.02 -19.46 -10.27
C LYS A 53 7.16 -19.45 -11.28
N GLN A 54 7.03 -20.18 -12.41
CA GLN A 54 8.00 -20.16 -13.50
C GLN A 54 7.93 -18.89 -14.35
N TYR A 55 6.82 -18.14 -14.27
CA TYR A 55 6.54 -16.98 -15.11
C TYR A 55 6.49 -15.67 -14.33
N VAL A 56 6.09 -15.71 -13.07
CA VAL A 56 5.90 -14.53 -12.22
C VAL A 56 6.64 -14.71 -10.89
N PRO A 57 7.18 -13.62 -10.31
CA PRO A 57 7.95 -13.69 -9.06
C PRO A 57 7.07 -14.01 -7.84
N GLU A 58 5.78 -13.68 -7.88
CA GLU A 58 4.85 -13.90 -6.77
C GLU A 58 3.52 -14.49 -7.25
N VAL A 59 3.01 -15.47 -6.49
CA VAL A 59 1.71 -16.10 -6.79
C VAL A 59 0.87 -16.17 -5.52
N LEU A 60 -0.31 -15.56 -5.58
CA LEU A 60 -1.35 -15.68 -4.54
C LEU A 60 -2.31 -16.81 -4.89
N ILE A 61 -2.57 -17.69 -3.95
CA ILE A 61 -3.65 -18.68 -4.06
C ILE A 61 -4.92 -18.07 -3.45
N ASN A 62 -5.89 -17.78 -4.30
CA ASN A 62 -7.24 -17.38 -3.91
C ASN A 62 -8.21 -18.45 -4.43
N ARG A 63 -8.58 -19.40 -3.57
CA ARG A 63 -9.38 -20.57 -3.97
C ARG A 63 -10.73 -20.16 -4.56
N ASN A 64 -11.24 -20.98 -5.47
CA ASN A 64 -12.60 -20.83 -5.96
C ASN A 64 -13.59 -21.05 -4.81
N CYS A 65 -14.62 -20.22 -4.80
CA CYS A 65 -15.72 -20.28 -3.84
C CYS A 65 -17.05 -20.22 -4.58
N ALA A 66 -18.08 -20.78 -3.99
CA ALA A 66 -19.44 -20.58 -4.47
C ALA A 66 -19.83 -19.11 -4.29
N SER A 67 -20.61 -18.57 -5.23
CA SER A 67 -21.19 -17.23 -5.08
C SER A 67 -22.27 -17.22 -4.00
N ASP A 68 -22.57 -16.04 -3.47
CA ASP A 68 -23.70 -15.83 -2.54
C ASP A 68 -25.04 -16.25 -3.19
N GLU A 69 -25.19 -16.01 -4.50
CA GLU A 69 -26.34 -16.46 -5.28
C GLU A 69 -26.45 -18.00 -5.29
N MET A 70 -25.34 -18.71 -5.53
CA MET A 70 -25.31 -20.17 -5.48
C MET A 70 -25.73 -20.70 -4.11
N LEU A 71 -25.28 -20.08 -3.02
CA LEU A 71 -25.69 -20.46 -1.65
C LEU A 71 -27.20 -20.27 -1.46
N LEU A 72 -27.75 -19.13 -1.88
CA LEU A 72 -29.19 -18.85 -1.76
C LEU A 72 -30.05 -19.81 -2.59
N LEU A 73 -29.63 -20.14 -3.83
CA LEU A 73 -30.29 -21.13 -4.67
C LEU A 73 -30.25 -22.52 -4.03
N SER A 74 -29.11 -22.92 -3.48
CA SER A 74 -28.94 -24.19 -2.79
C SER A 74 -29.82 -24.31 -1.53
N GLU A 75 -29.90 -23.24 -0.75
CA GLU A 75 -30.79 -23.19 0.43
C GLU A 75 -32.28 -23.28 0.04
N ALA A 76 -32.68 -22.67 -1.09
CA ALA A 76 -34.05 -22.76 -1.58
C ALA A 76 -34.41 -24.22 -1.92
N VAL A 77 -33.52 -24.92 -2.65
CA VAL A 77 -33.68 -26.33 -3.02
C VAL A 77 -33.76 -27.22 -1.77
N LEU A 78 -32.90 -27.00 -0.76
CA LEU A 78 -32.96 -27.76 0.50
C LEU A 78 -34.26 -27.55 1.27
N LYS A 79 -34.86 -26.37 1.21
CA LYS A 79 -36.18 -26.07 1.84
C LYS A 79 -37.33 -26.78 1.13
N GLU A 80 -37.27 -26.92 -0.20
CA GLU A 80 -38.27 -27.65 -0.99
C GLU A 80 -38.18 -29.15 -0.77
N ASN A 81 -36.99 -29.73 -0.85
CA ASN A 81 -36.79 -31.18 -0.66
C ASN A 81 -37.22 -31.69 0.73
N ARG A 82 -37.08 -30.90 1.80
CA ARG A 82 -37.58 -31.22 3.13
C ARG A 82 -39.10 -31.40 3.22
N LYS A 83 -39.88 -30.89 2.25
CA LYS A 83 -41.33 -31.03 2.20
C LYS A 83 -41.73 -32.35 1.54
N ASP A 84 -40.93 -32.90 0.67
CA ASP A 84 -41.23 -34.08 -0.14
C ASP A 84 -40.78 -35.42 0.49
N GLU A 85 -39.96 -35.38 1.55
CA GLU A 85 -39.49 -36.60 2.27
C GLU A 85 -40.59 -37.39 3.02
N ALA A 86 -41.85 -36.98 2.93
CA ALA A 86 -42.99 -37.60 3.65
C ALA A 86 -43.59 -38.82 2.96
N ASP A 87 -43.14 -39.22 1.78
CA ASP A 87 -43.72 -40.29 0.98
C ASP A 87 -42.83 -41.55 1.00
N GLY A 88 -43.22 -42.57 1.80
CA GLY A 88 -42.44 -43.75 2.18
C GLY A 88 -42.25 -44.83 1.11
N THR A 89 -41.99 -44.48 -0.14
CA THR A 89 -41.59 -45.43 -1.20
C THR A 89 -40.09 -45.73 -1.13
N ALA A 90 -39.70 -47.00 -1.32
CA ALA A 90 -38.29 -47.40 -1.35
C ALA A 90 -37.52 -46.59 -2.39
N LYS A 91 -36.72 -45.63 -1.91
CA LYS A 91 -36.01 -44.66 -2.76
C LYS A 91 -34.86 -45.35 -3.48
N LYS A 92 -34.82 -45.29 -4.80
CA LYS A 92 -33.68 -45.71 -5.60
C LYS A 92 -32.48 -44.82 -5.28
N VAL A 93 -31.28 -45.40 -5.18
CA VAL A 93 -30.04 -44.61 -5.07
C VAL A 93 -29.63 -44.12 -6.44
N ARG A 94 -29.30 -42.82 -6.52
CA ARG A 94 -28.91 -42.20 -7.77
C ARG A 94 -27.50 -41.61 -7.69
N LEU A 95 -26.63 -42.02 -8.61
CA LEU A 95 -25.32 -41.39 -8.86
C LEU A 95 -25.49 -40.23 -9.84
N GLY A 96 -24.74 -39.17 -9.68
CA GLY A 96 -24.74 -38.02 -10.60
C GLY A 96 -23.36 -37.66 -11.11
N TYR A 97 -23.22 -37.46 -12.42
CA TYR A 97 -22.02 -36.94 -13.06
C TYR A 97 -22.36 -35.65 -13.79
N PHE A 98 -21.76 -34.54 -13.41
CA PHE A 98 -22.04 -33.21 -13.95
C PHE A 98 -20.82 -32.72 -14.71
N SER A 99 -20.96 -32.46 -16.03
CA SER A 99 -19.89 -32.08 -16.93
C SER A 99 -20.23 -30.77 -17.66
N GLY A 100 -19.42 -29.76 -17.52
CA GLY A 100 -19.58 -28.47 -18.19
C GLY A 100 -18.97 -28.40 -19.59
N SER A 101 -18.11 -29.36 -19.99
CA SER A 101 -17.40 -29.34 -21.27
C SER A 101 -17.01 -30.72 -21.76
N ALA A 102 -16.75 -30.84 -23.08
CA ALA A 102 -16.30 -32.08 -23.72
C ALA A 102 -14.90 -32.56 -23.22
N THR A 103 -14.13 -31.72 -22.54
CA THR A 103 -12.79 -32.08 -22.02
C THR A 103 -12.84 -33.03 -20.82
N HIS A 104 -14.03 -33.38 -20.31
CA HIS A 104 -14.25 -34.27 -19.18
C HIS A 104 -14.60 -35.72 -19.60
N LEU A 105 -14.52 -36.06 -20.89
CA LEU A 105 -14.83 -37.41 -21.34
C LEU A 105 -13.86 -38.44 -20.74
N ASP A 106 -12.57 -38.15 -20.76
CA ASP A 106 -11.53 -39.02 -20.23
C ASP A 106 -11.66 -39.26 -18.73
N ASP A 107 -12.21 -38.28 -17.99
CA ASP A 107 -12.40 -38.35 -16.54
C ASP A 107 -13.50 -39.36 -16.17
N ILE A 108 -14.63 -39.40 -16.90
CA ILE A 108 -15.67 -40.42 -16.63
C ILE A 108 -15.26 -41.80 -17.16
N GLU A 109 -14.56 -41.87 -18.29
CA GLU A 109 -14.09 -43.12 -18.88
C GLU A 109 -13.23 -43.92 -17.88
N MET A 110 -12.44 -43.25 -17.05
CA MET A 110 -11.63 -43.85 -15.98
C MET A 110 -12.45 -44.73 -15.02
N ILE A 111 -13.69 -44.33 -14.68
CA ILE A 111 -14.55 -45.07 -13.76
C ILE A 111 -15.64 -45.92 -14.43
N VAL A 112 -15.67 -45.99 -15.75
CA VAL A 112 -16.62 -46.84 -16.49
C VAL A 112 -16.58 -48.32 -16.04
N PRO A 113 -15.42 -48.97 -15.83
CA PRO A 113 -15.38 -50.33 -15.30
C PRO A 113 -16.08 -50.49 -13.94
N VAL A 114 -15.92 -49.51 -13.06
CA VAL A 114 -16.58 -49.46 -11.74
C VAL A 114 -18.08 -49.29 -11.89
N LEU A 115 -18.51 -48.29 -12.69
CA LEU A 115 -19.93 -48.04 -12.94
C LEU A 115 -20.64 -49.25 -13.51
N LYS A 116 -20.00 -49.96 -14.47
CA LYS A 116 -20.51 -51.21 -15.03
C LYS A 116 -20.72 -52.30 -13.98
N GLN A 117 -19.79 -52.47 -13.07
CA GLN A 117 -19.91 -53.44 -11.98
C GLN A 117 -21.03 -53.08 -11.03
N LEU A 118 -21.11 -51.80 -10.61
CA LEU A 118 -22.12 -51.31 -9.70
C LEU A 118 -23.54 -51.39 -10.27
N LEU A 119 -23.75 -50.96 -11.54
CA LEU A 119 -25.05 -51.06 -12.20
C LEU A 119 -25.50 -52.51 -12.43
N GLY A 120 -24.54 -53.40 -12.79
CA GLY A 120 -24.82 -54.83 -12.94
C GLY A 120 -25.20 -55.53 -11.62
N LYS A 121 -24.61 -55.07 -10.50
CA LYS A 121 -24.84 -55.66 -9.17
C LYS A 121 -26.09 -55.09 -8.48
N ASN A 122 -26.47 -53.83 -8.78
CA ASN A 122 -27.53 -53.08 -8.11
C ASN A 122 -28.64 -52.68 -9.11
N PRO A 123 -29.67 -53.48 -9.34
CA PRO A 123 -30.75 -53.18 -10.30
C PRO A 123 -31.54 -51.90 -9.97
N ASN A 124 -31.53 -51.46 -8.72
CA ASN A 124 -32.19 -50.22 -8.27
C ASN A 124 -31.27 -49.00 -8.28
N LEU A 125 -30.02 -49.12 -8.76
CA LEU A 125 -29.09 -48.00 -8.92
C LEU A 125 -29.40 -47.26 -10.20
N GLU A 126 -29.46 -45.96 -10.13
CA GLU A 126 -29.60 -45.08 -11.30
C GLU A 126 -28.35 -44.20 -11.47
N LEU A 127 -28.03 -43.86 -12.70
CA LEU A 127 -26.95 -42.91 -13.07
C LEU A 127 -27.53 -41.77 -13.86
N LEU A 128 -27.42 -40.55 -13.34
CA LEU A 128 -27.73 -39.30 -14.05
C LEU A 128 -26.45 -38.72 -14.62
N ILE A 129 -26.40 -38.46 -15.92
CA ILE A 129 -25.31 -37.77 -16.59
C ILE A 129 -25.85 -36.44 -17.12
N VAL A 130 -25.29 -35.32 -16.70
CA VAL A 130 -25.68 -33.97 -17.11
C VAL A 130 -24.53 -33.31 -17.85
N GLY A 131 -24.78 -32.79 -19.02
CA GLY A 131 -23.82 -32.02 -19.79
C GLY A 131 -23.59 -32.49 -21.22
N ILE A 132 -22.49 -32.03 -21.81
CA ILE A 132 -22.13 -32.35 -23.20
C ILE A 132 -21.22 -33.57 -23.17
N LEU A 133 -21.81 -34.75 -23.16
CA LEU A 133 -21.10 -36.00 -23.10
C LEU A 133 -21.85 -37.07 -23.92
N GLU A 134 -21.12 -37.92 -24.63
CA GLU A 134 -21.69 -39.14 -25.22
C GLU A 134 -21.59 -40.30 -24.23
N LEU A 135 -22.62 -41.13 -24.15
CA LEU A 135 -22.62 -42.29 -23.28
C LEU A 135 -21.56 -43.29 -23.73
N PRO A 136 -20.59 -43.66 -22.85
CA PRO A 136 -19.60 -44.69 -23.14
C PRO A 136 -20.25 -45.98 -23.61
N VAL A 137 -19.66 -46.62 -24.63
CA VAL A 137 -20.24 -47.80 -25.29
C VAL A 137 -20.53 -48.93 -24.31
N GLU A 138 -19.65 -49.13 -23.34
CA GLU A 138 -19.74 -50.15 -22.29
C GLU A 138 -20.94 -49.98 -21.34
N LEU A 139 -21.42 -48.75 -21.20
CA LEU A 139 -22.57 -48.43 -20.37
C LEU A 139 -23.92 -48.55 -21.10
N LYS A 140 -23.92 -48.68 -22.44
CA LYS A 140 -25.16 -48.80 -23.24
C LYS A 140 -26.01 -50.03 -22.82
N LEU A 141 -25.39 -51.07 -22.27
CA LEU A 141 -26.08 -52.25 -21.74
C LEU A 141 -26.99 -51.90 -20.54
N PHE A 142 -26.77 -50.79 -19.86
CA PHE A 142 -27.51 -50.32 -18.69
C PHE A 142 -28.40 -49.13 -19.01
N ALA A 143 -28.77 -48.92 -20.27
CA ALA A 143 -29.53 -47.72 -20.70
C ALA A 143 -30.85 -47.52 -19.90
N SER A 144 -31.46 -48.56 -19.36
CA SER A 144 -32.66 -48.46 -18.53
C SER A 144 -32.41 -47.91 -17.12
N GLN A 145 -31.15 -47.87 -16.69
CA GLN A 145 -30.70 -47.30 -15.39
C GLN A 145 -30.00 -45.96 -15.57
N ILE A 146 -29.82 -45.48 -16.80
CA ILE A 146 -29.05 -44.27 -17.10
C ILE A 146 -29.96 -43.21 -17.72
N GLN A 147 -29.94 -42.03 -17.14
CA GLN A 147 -30.60 -40.84 -17.65
C GLN A 147 -29.52 -39.88 -18.16
N MET A 148 -29.72 -39.38 -19.39
CA MET A 148 -28.85 -38.36 -20.00
C MET A 148 -29.62 -37.06 -20.11
N GLU A 149 -29.02 -35.95 -19.62
CA GLU A 149 -29.54 -34.60 -19.75
C GLU A 149 -28.49 -33.70 -20.42
N GLY A 150 -28.93 -32.76 -21.24
CA GLY A 150 -28.04 -31.78 -21.85
C GLY A 150 -27.47 -30.77 -20.84
N PHE A 151 -26.77 -29.78 -21.39
CA PHE A 151 -26.24 -28.68 -20.58
C PHE A 151 -27.35 -27.99 -19.76
N VAL A 152 -27.09 -27.77 -18.47
CA VAL A 152 -28.01 -27.12 -17.54
C VAL A 152 -27.44 -25.76 -17.15
N ASP A 153 -28.31 -24.75 -17.11
CA ASP A 153 -27.97 -23.42 -16.63
C ASP A 153 -27.45 -23.45 -15.20
N TYR A 154 -26.49 -22.60 -14.90
CA TYR A 154 -25.87 -22.46 -13.57
C TYR A 154 -26.91 -22.30 -12.45
N GLN A 155 -27.99 -21.51 -12.69
CA GLN A 155 -29.04 -21.29 -11.68
C GLN A 155 -29.87 -22.56 -11.37
N LYS A 156 -29.90 -23.52 -12.27
CA LYS A 156 -30.62 -24.82 -12.10
C LYS A 156 -29.69 -25.95 -11.63
N LEU A 157 -28.39 -25.71 -11.60
CA LEU A 157 -27.40 -26.74 -11.21
C LEU A 157 -27.62 -27.25 -9.78
N PRO A 158 -27.91 -26.40 -8.76
CA PRO A 158 -28.22 -26.89 -7.41
C PRO A 158 -29.39 -27.87 -7.36
N GLU A 159 -30.48 -27.63 -8.10
CA GLU A 159 -31.63 -28.52 -8.19
C GLU A 159 -31.23 -29.90 -8.79
N ARG A 160 -30.42 -29.89 -9.82
CA ARG A 160 -29.96 -31.12 -10.46
C ARG A 160 -29.00 -31.92 -9.58
N ILE A 161 -28.07 -31.27 -8.88
CA ILE A 161 -27.16 -31.94 -7.95
C ILE A 161 -27.95 -32.48 -6.75
N ALA A 162 -28.93 -31.75 -6.23
CA ALA A 162 -29.80 -32.22 -5.14
C ALA A 162 -30.71 -33.39 -5.52
N SER A 163 -30.91 -33.67 -6.80
CA SER A 163 -31.70 -34.79 -7.29
C SER A 163 -30.96 -36.13 -7.28
N VAL A 164 -29.67 -36.13 -6.91
CA VAL A 164 -28.85 -37.35 -6.82
C VAL A 164 -28.35 -37.56 -5.37
N ASP A 165 -28.06 -38.79 -5.02
CA ASP A 165 -27.59 -39.16 -3.69
C ASP A 165 -26.06 -39.07 -3.56
N ILE A 166 -25.34 -39.30 -4.66
CA ILE A 166 -23.87 -39.32 -4.69
C ILE A 166 -23.40 -38.56 -5.95
N ASN A 167 -22.64 -37.48 -5.76
CA ASN A 167 -21.99 -36.74 -6.81
C ASN A 167 -20.64 -37.40 -7.17
N LEU A 168 -20.38 -37.65 -8.44
CA LEU A 168 -19.14 -38.23 -8.96
C LEU A 168 -18.22 -37.15 -9.49
N ALA A 169 -16.99 -37.09 -8.98
CA ALA A 169 -15.96 -36.17 -9.40
C ALA A 169 -14.64 -36.90 -9.77
N PRO A 170 -14.66 -37.80 -10.75
CA PRO A 170 -13.45 -38.46 -11.20
C PRO A 170 -12.54 -37.47 -11.95
N LEU A 171 -11.22 -37.62 -11.80
CA LEU A 171 -10.18 -36.92 -12.54
C LEU A 171 -9.06 -37.88 -12.87
N THR A 172 -8.68 -37.96 -14.15
CA THR A 172 -7.46 -38.65 -14.60
C THR A 172 -6.22 -37.89 -14.12
N ASP A 173 -5.15 -38.58 -13.77
CA ASP A 173 -3.93 -37.96 -13.26
C ASP A 173 -3.11 -37.32 -14.38
N THR A 174 -3.39 -36.04 -14.64
CA THR A 174 -2.66 -35.19 -15.58
C THR A 174 -2.31 -33.85 -14.91
N ILE A 175 -1.30 -33.13 -15.43
CA ILE A 175 -0.95 -31.78 -14.93
C ILE A 175 -2.18 -30.87 -15.02
N PHE A 176 -2.96 -30.97 -16.11
CA PHE A 176 -4.17 -30.18 -16.30
C PHE A 176 -5.22 -30.46 -15.22
N ASN A 177 -5.48 -31.74 -14.91
CA ASN A 177 -6.47 -32.12 -13.89
C ASN A 177 -6.02 -31.83 -12.45
N ARG A 178 -4.72 -31.93 -12.16
CA ARG A 178 -4.16 -31.50 -10.87
C ARG A 178 -4.36 -30.02 -10.59
N ALA A 179 -4.45 -29.19 -11.63
CA ALA A 179 -4.67 -27.74 -11.53
C ALA A 179 -6.15 -27.35 -11.41
N LYS A 180 -7.10 -28.30 -11.61
CA LYS A 180 -8.54 -28.04 -11.46
C LYS A 180 -8.90 -27.77 -9.98
N SER A 181 -9.90 -26.91 -9.78
CA SER A 181 -10.44 -26.61 -8.45
C SER A 181 -11.48 -27.63 -8.00
N GLU A 182 -11.79 -27.59 -6.74
CA GLU A 182 -12.73 -28.46 -6.00
C GLU A 182 -14.22 -28.08 -6.18
N ASN A 183 -14.59 -27.26 -7.14
CA ASN A 183 -15.96 -26.74 -7.31
C ASN A 183 -17.04 -27.81 -7.25
N LYS A 184 -16.85 -28.96 -7.92
CA LYS A 184 -17.84 -30.05 -7.90
C LYS A 184 -18.17 -30.55 -6.50
N TRP A 185 -17.19 -30.53 -5.57
CA TRP A 185 -17.41 -30.89 -4.19
C TRP A 185 -18.14 -29.77 -3.44
N VAL A 186 -17.75 -28.51 -3.62
CA VAL A 186 -18.42 -27.36 -2.99
C VAL A 186 -19.88 -27.28 -3.42
N GLU A 187 -20.16 -27.35 -4.73
CA GLU A 187 -21.51 -27.29 -5.29
C GLU A 187 -22.42 -28.40 -4.75
N ALA A 188 -21.90 -29.64 -4.65
CA ALA A 188 -22.62 -30.77 -4.10
C ALA A 188 -22.82 -30.65 -2.58
N ALA A 189 -21.81 -30.16 -1.86
CA ALA A 189 -21.90 -29.92 -0.41
C ALA A 189 -23.01 -28.92 -0.07
N LEU A 190 -23.17 -27.85 -0.85
CA LEU A 190 -24.18 -26.80 -0.59
C LEU A 190 -25.61 -27.31 -0.70
N VAL A 191 -25.85 -28.42 -1.42
CA VAL A 191 -27.17 -29.08 -1.53
C VAL A 191 -27.23 -30.40 -0.74
N GLN A 192 -26.30 -30.63 0.19
CA GLN A 192 -26.22 -31.83 1.01
C GLN A 192 -26.16 -33.15 0.21
N THR A 193 -25.43 -33.13 -0.92
CA THR A 193 -25.10 -34.32 -1.70
C THR A 193 -23.66 -34.72 -1.44
N VAL A 194 -23.41 -36.01 -1.07
CA VAL A 194 -22.05 -36.50 -0.82
C VAL A 194 -21.26 -36.58 -2.12
N THR A 195 -19.99 -36.19 -2.10
CA THR A 195 -19.10 -36.31 -3.27
C THR A 195 -18.11 -37.45 -3.10
N ALA A 196 -18.02 -38.32 -4.12
CA ALA A 196 -16.91 -39.24 -4.34
C ALA A 196 -15.98 -38.65 -5.42
N ALA A 197 -14.73 -38.40 -5.07
CA ALA A 197 -13.77 -37.73 -5.94
C ALA A 197 -12.45 -38.51 -6.07
N SER A 198 -11.70 -38.27 -7.15
CA SER A 198 -10.33 -38.74 -7.24
C SER A 198 -9.45 -38.09 -6.17
N ASN A 199 -8.58 -38.86 -5.53
CA ASN A 199 -7.59 -38.36 -4.57
C ASN A 199 -6.47 -37.63 -5.32
N LEU A 200 -6.78 -36.46 -5.89
CA LEU A 200 -5.92 -35.73 -6.81
C LEU A 200 -6.12 -34.22 -6.67
N GLY A 201 -5.01 -33.45 -6.77
CA GLY A 201 -5.04 -31.99 -6.83
C GLY A 201 -5.84 -31.35 -5.69
N ALA A 202 -6.71 -30.42 -6.02
CA ALA A 202 -7.50 -29.68 -5.03
C ALA A 202 -8.47 -30.56 -4.22
N PHE A 203 -8.99 -31.66 -4.77
CA PHE A 203 -9.79 -32.60 -3.99
C PHE A 203 -8.97 -33.25 -2.88
N ALA A 204 -7.75 -33.70 -3.17
CA ALA A 204 -6.87 -34.30 -2.16
C ALA A 204 -6.43 -33.31 -1.06
N GLU A 205 -6.39 -32.02 -1.39
CA GLU A 205 -6.03 -30.96 -0.43
C GLU A 205 -7.21 -30.54 0.46
N MET A 206 -8.42 -30.52 -0.09
CA MET A 206 -9.56 -29.87 0.55
C MET A 206 -10.54 -30.86 1.20
N VAL A 207 -10.74 -32.04 0.58
CA VAL A 207 -11.69 -33.02 1.07
C VAL A 207 -11.07 -33.88 2.17
N GLN A 208 -11.75 -34.00 3.27
CA GLN A 208 -11.39 -34.90 4.40
C GLN A 208 -12.08 -36.25 4.17
N ASP A 209 -11.29 -37.27 3.74
CA ASP A 209 -11.79 -38.59 3.36
C ASP A 209 -12.63 -39.24 4.45
N GLY A 210 -13.87 -39.62 4.14
CA GLY A 210 -14.84 -40.18 5.08
C GLY A 210 -15.51 -39.18 6.02
N GLU A 211 -15.07 -37.94 6.07
CA GLU A 211 -15.62 -36.88 6.92
C GLU A 211 -16.57 -35.94 6.18
N ASP A 212 -16.09 -35.30 5.10
CA ASP A 212 -16.86 -34.33 4.32
C ASP A 212 -16.87 -34.63 2.81
N GLY A 213 -16.40 -35.78 2.43
CA GLY A 213 -16.41 -36.37 1.11
C GLY A 213 -15.67 -37.69 1.12
N VAL A 214 -15.56 -38.34 -0.01
CA VAL A 214 -14.86 -39.61 -0.17
C VAL A 214 -13.82 -39.49 -1.28
N LEU A 215 -12.57 -39.86 -0.96
CA LEU A 215 -11.44 -39.80 -1.90
C LEU A 215 -11.07 -41.19 -2.38
N CYS A 216 -10.96 -41.40 -3.69
CA CYS A 216 -10.65 -42.65 -4.33
C CYS A 216 -9.33 -42.56 -5.11
N ARG A 217 -8.38 -43.48 -4.89
CA ARG A 217 -7.05 -43.50 -5.51
C ARG A 217 -7.00 -44.37 -6.74
N ASP A 218 -7.76 -45.48 -6.77
CA ASP A 218 -7.75 -46.45 -7.83
C ASP A 218 -9.14 -47.10 -8.04
N GLU A 219 -9.27 -47.94 -9.03
CA GLU A 219 -10.53 -48.63 -9.37
C GLU A 219 -11.11 -49.45 -8.20
N ALA A 220 -10.24 -50.08 -7.41
CA ALA A 220 -10.68 -50.89 -6.26
C ALA A 220 -11.30 -50.00 -5.16
N GLU A 221 -10.67 -48.85 -4.84
CA GLU A 221 -11.24 -47.90 -3.86
C GLU A 221 -12.51 -47.23 -4.42
N TRP A 222 -12.58 -46.90 -5.70
CA TRP A 222 -13.81 -46.40 -6.31
C TRP A 222 -14.96 -47.38 -6.12
N LEU A 223 -14.72 -48.67 -6.42
CA LEU A 223 -15.72 -49.73 -6.28
C LEU A 223 -16.16 -49.94 -4.81
N GLU A 224 -15.21 -50.06 -3.90
CA GLU A 224 -15.46 -50.28 -2.47
C GLU A 224 -16.24 -49.13 -1.86
N LYS A 225 -15.75 -47.90 -2.05
CA LYS A 225 -16.31 -46.72 -1.40
C LYS A 225 -17.66 -46.30 -2.01
N LEU A 226 -17.86 -46.43 -3.32
CA LEU A 226 -19.17 -46.23 -3.93
C LEU A 226 -20.17 -47.27 -3.50
N GLN A 227 -19.79 -48.57 -3.40
CA GLN A 227 -20.70 -49.61 -2.89
C GLN A 227 -21.08 -49.31 -1.45
N TRP A 228 -20.12 -48.91 -0.59
CA TRP A 228 -20.40 -48.48 0.77
C TRP A 228 -21.40 -47.33 0.83
N LEU A 229 -21.19 -46.28 0.05
CA LEU A 229 -22.11 -45.15 0.01
C LEU A 229 -23.50 -45.53 -0.55
N ILE A 230 -23.61 -46.52 -1.44
CA ILE A 230 -24.88 -47.04 -1.95
C ILE A 230 -25.63 -47.76 -0.85
N ASP A 231 -24.95 -48.61 -0.05
CA ASP A 231 -25.54 -49.48 0.95
C ASP A 231 -25.85 -48.77 2.28
N ASP A 232 -25.09 -47.68 2.63
CA ASP A 232 -25.17 -46.98 3.92
C ASP A 232 -25.70 -45.54 3.77
N GLU A 233 -27.04 -45.42 3.74
CA GLU A 233 -27.71 -44.11 3.69
C GLU A 233 -27.37 -43.19 4.87
N PRO A 234 -27.35 -43.67 6.15
CA PRO A 234 -26.93 -42.86 7.28
C PRO A 234 -25.53 -42.28 7.14
N ALA A 235 -24.55 -43.06 6.69
CA ALA A 235 -23.19 -42.58 6.44
C ALA A 235 -23.17 -41.52 5.35
N ARG A 236 -23.89 -41.76 4.25
CA ARG A 236 -24.04 -40.82 3.12
C ARG A 236 -24.54 -39.44 3.58
N LYS A 237 -25.66 -39.46 4.34
CA LYS A 237 -26.27 -38.22 4.88
C LYS A 237 -25.39 -37.54 5.91
N ALA A 238 -24.69 -38.28 6.75
CA ALA A 238 -23.78 -37.71 7.75
C ALA A 238 -22.58 -36.98 7.09
N ILE A 239 -21.95 -37.59 6.11
CA ILE A 239 -20.85 -36.99 5.33
C ILE A 239 -21.32 -35.73 4.60
N ALA A 240 -22.45 -35.80 3.89
CA ALA A 240 -23.04 -34.68 3.17
C ALA A 240 -23.41 -33.51 4.12
N GLY A 241 -23.93 -33.82 5.31
CA GLY A 241 -24.23 -32.81 6.33
C GLY A 241 -22.99 -32.09 6.88
N ARG A 242 -21.89 -32.83 7.09
CA ARG A 242 -20.62 -32.23 7.51
C ARG A 242 -20.01 -31.38 6.39
N ALA A 243 -20.04 -31.86 5.14
CA ALA A 243 -19.62 -31.09 3.97
C ALA A 243 -20.40 -29.77 3.85
N TYR A 244 -21.73 -29.82 3.96
CA TYR A 244 -22.57 -28.61 3.99
C TYR A 244 -22.16 -27.65 5.11
N GLY A 245 -22.01 -28.15 6.31
CA GLY A 245 -21.65 -27.36 7.50
C GLY A 245 -20.30 -26.65 7.36
N ARG A 246 -19.36 -27.23 6.63
CA ARG A 246 -18.07 -26.62 6.32
C ARG A 246 -18.14 -25.68 5.12
N CYS A 247 -18.62 -26.16 3.98
CA CYS A 247 -18.62 -25.39 2.74
C CYS A 247 -19.49 -24.12 2.82
N SER A 248 -20.64 -24.17 3.49
CA SER A 248 -21.51 -22.99 3.66
C SER A 248 -20.89 -21.87 4.49
N ARG A 249 -19.84 -22.14 5.26
CA ARG A 249 -19.12 -21.16 6.10
C ARG A 249 -17.72 -20.81 5.59
N GLU A 250 -17.08 -21.73 4.87
CA GLU A 250 -15.68 -21.58 4.48
C GLU A 250 -15.47 -21.47 2.97
N CYS A 251 -16.41 -21.94 2.13
CA CYS A 251 -16.25 -22.00 0.68
C CYS A 251 -17.25 -21.11 -0.07
N VAL A 252 -17.66 -19.98 0.53
CA VAL A 252 -18.52 -18.98 -0.08
C VAL A 252 -17.77 -17.65 -0.18
N THR A 253 -17.94 -16.92 -1.29
CA THR A 253 -17.18 -15.72 -1.63
C THR A 253 -17.19 -14.66 -0.52
N ILE A 254 -18.32 -14.46 0.16
CA ILE A 254 -18.46 -13.45 1.23
C ILE A 254 -17.45 -13.66 2.39
N PHE A 255 -16.97 -14.88 2.60
CA PHE A 255 -16.01 -15.19 3.68
C PHE A 255 -14.55 -15.21 3.19
N HIS A 256 -14.31 -15.12 1.87
CA HIS A 256 -12.97 -15.25 1.28
C HIS A 256 -12.41 -13.97 0.64
N ALA A 257 -13.16 -12.86 0.64
CA ALA A 257 -12.70 -11.60 0.04
C ALA A 257 -11.51 -10.96 0.78
N THR A 258 -11.34 -11.22 2.07
CA THR A 258 -10.36 -10.54 2.93
C THR A 258 -8.92 -10.78 2.49
N GLY A 259 -8.55 -12.02 2.20
CA GLY A 259 -7.17 -12.38 1.86
C GLY A 259 -6.66 -11.74 0.57
N ILE A 260 -7.50 -11.69 -0.48
CA ILE A 260 -7.13 -11.03 -1.74
C ILE A 260 -7.07 -9.50 -1.57
N CYS A 261 -7.99 -8.91 -0.79
CA CYS A 261 -7.97 -7.48 -0.51
C CYS A 261 -6.69 -7.09 0.24
N GLU A 262 -6.32 -7.81 1.29
CA GLU A 262 -5.09 -7.57 2.05
C GLU A 262 -3.83 -7.74 1.19
N TRP A 263 -3.84 -8.72 0.28
CA TRP A 263 -2.73 -8.94 -0.64
C TRP A 263 -2.63 -7.79 -1.64
N VAL A 264 -3.73 -7.36 -2.26
CA VAL A 264 -3.78 -6.21 -3.17
C VAL A 264 -3.34 -4.94 -2.45
N GLU A 265 -3.81 -4.70 -1.23
CA GLU A 265 -3.42 -3.52 -0.43
C GLU A 265 -1.92 -3.47 -0.14
N ARG A 266 -1.29 -4.62 0.12
CA ARG A 266 0.17 -4.72 0.33
C ARG A 266 0.99 -4.44 -0.92
N HIS A 267 0.46 -4.78 -2.10
CA HIS A 267 1.16 -4.67 -3.38
C HIS A 267 0.71 -3.45 -4.20
N TRP A 268 -0.32 -2.75 -3.73
CA TRP A 268 -0.79 -1.55 -4.40
C TRP A 268 0.21 -0.43 -4.22
N ASN A 269 0.87 -0.02 -5.30
CA ASN A 269 1.69 1.17 -5.31
C ASN A 269 0.78 2.39 -5.27
N LEU A 270 0.66 3.00 -4.08
CA LEU A 270 -0.15 4.21 -3.89
C LEU A 270 0.34 5.32 -4.83
N ARG A 271 -0.60 5.91 -5.58
CA ARG A 271 -0.33 7.06 -6.43
C ARG A 271 -0.52 8.34 -5.64
N CYS A 272 0.58 8.99 -5.35
CA CYS A 272 0.63 10.18 -4.52
C CYS A 272 1.02 11.40 -5.34
N ALA A 273 0.49 12.57 -4.97
CA ALA A 273 0.91 13.85 -5.52
C ALA A 273 1.24 14.83 -4.39
N PHE A 274 2.32 15.60 -4.56
CA PHE A 274 2.56 16.83 -3.81
C PHE A 274 2.27 18.00 -4.72
N VAL A 275 1.51 18.98 -4.23
CA VAL A 275 1.17 20.18 -4.98
C VAL A 275 1.86 21.38 -4.33
N LEU A 276 2.77 21.99 -5.08
CA LEU A 276 3.56 23.16 -4.67
C LEU A 276 3.02 24.43 -5.30
N PRO A 277 3.13 25.60 -4.63
CA PRO A 277 2.76 26.88 -5.25
C PRO A 277 3.65 27.24 -6.44
N ALA A 278 4.95 26.99 -6.32
CA ALA A 278 5.99 27.17 -7.32
C ALA A 278 7.20 26.31 -6.96
N MET A 279 8.13 26.14 -7.89
CA MET A 279 9.42 25.45 -7.63
C MET A 279 10.52 26.48 -7.30
N GLU A 280 10.34 27.21 -6.20
CA GLU A 280 11.34 28.13 -5.68
C GLU A 280 12.24 27.46 -4.62
N ILE A 281 13.45 28.01 -4.43
CA ILE A 281 14.34 27.54 -3.37
C ILE A 281 13.83 28.05 -2.02
N SER A 282 13.16 27.19 -1.27
CA SER A 282 12.68 27.49 0.08
C SER A 282 12.72 26.26 0.99
N GLY A 283 12.78 26.50 2.32
CA GLY A 283 12.75 25.42 3.29
C GLY A 283 11.48 24.57 3.23
N GLY A 284 10.33 25.17 2.93
CA GLY A 284 9.04 24.47 2.85
C GLY A 284 8.95 23.56 1.64
N ILE A 285 9.41 24.01 0.48
CA ILE A 285 9.46 23.19 -0.74
C ILE A 285 10.38 22.00 -0.52
N ARG A 286 11.54 22.22 0.08
CA ARG A 286 12.48 21.15 0.39
C ARG A 286 11.89 20.07 1.30
N VAL A 287 11.15 20.44 2.33
CA VAL A 287 10.46 19.46 3.20
C VAL A 287 9.49 18.61 2.39
N ALA A 288 8.71 19.23 1.49
CA ALA A 288 7.80 18.50 0.63
C ALA A 288 8.53 17.52 -0.31
N LEU A 289 9.67 17.93 -0.89
CA LEU A 289 10.51 17.06 -1.73
C LEU A 289 11.08 15.89 -0.95
N LEU A 290 11.56 16.11 0.27
CA LEU A 290 12.07 15.03 1.14
C LEU A 290 10.96 14.04 1.52
N HIS A 291 9.76 14.52 1.85
CA HIS A 291 8.62 13.64 2.10
C HIS A 291 8.28 12.83 0.83
N ALA A 292 8.24 13.46 -0.33
CA ALA A 292 8.01 12.77 -1.61
C ALA A 292 9.03 11.66 -1.87
N GLU A 293 10.33 11.94 -1.67
CA GLU A 293 11.39 10.95 -1.80
C GLU A 293 11.25 9.76 -0.83
N MET A 294 10.83 10.01 0.42
CA MET A 294 10.56 8.94 1.39
C MET A 294 9.42 8.04 0.92
N LEU A 295 8.35 8.62 0.35
CA LEU A 295 7.24 7.85 -0.20
C LEU A 295 7.65 7.00 -1.40
N VAL A 296 8.50 7.54 -2.30
CA VAL A 296 9.05 6.77 -3.44
C VAL A 296 9.88 5.59 -2.94
N LYS A 297 10.79 5.81 -1.98
CA LYS A 297 11.58 4.73 -1.38
C LYS A 297 10.74 3.65 -0.70
N ALA A 298 9.56 4.03 -0.22
CA ALA A 298 8.58 3.11 0.36
C ALA A 298 7.68 2.42 -0.70
N GLY A 299 7.93 2.65 -2.00
CA GLY A 299 7.25 2.01 -3.13
C GLY A 299 6.02 2.77 -3.66
N ALA A 300 5.76 4.01 -3.23
CA ALA A 300 4.69 4.81 -3.80
C ALA A 300 5.10 5.40 -5.16
N GLN A 301 4.14 5.52 -6.07
CA GLN A 301 4.30 6.31 -7.29
C GLN A 301 4.00 7.78 -6.97
N VAL A 302 5.00 8.62 -6.95
CA VAL A 302 4.86 10.03 -6.61
C VAL A 302 4.99 10.91 -7.83
N SER A 303 4.12 11.92 -7.95
CA SER A 303 4.25 13.01 -8.90
C SER A 303 4.20 14.33 -8.14
N LEU A 304 4.97 15.29 -8.59
CA LEU A 304 4.97 16.63 -8.03
C LEU A 304 4.33 17.59 -9.02
N PHE A 305 3.42 18.42 -8.54
CA PHE A 305 2.74 19.44 -9.36
C PHE A 305 3.08 20.82 -8.86
N THR A 306 3.32 21.76 -9.79
CA THR A 306 3.51 23.19 -9.48
C THR A 306 2.38 24.00 -10.06
N LEU A 307 1.86 25.00 -9.32
CA LEU A 307 0.82 25.91 -9.81
C LEU A 307 1.40 26.97 -10.75
N GLU A 308 2.63 27.41 -10.50
CA GLU A 308 3.30 28.47 -11.24
C GLU A 308 4.75 28.10 -11.56
N GLY A 309 5.20 28.51 -12.74
CA GLY A 309 6.60 28.49 -13.17
C GLY A 309 7.20 27.12 -13.48
N GLU A 310 8.31 27.18 -14.21
CA GLU A 310 9.25 26.06 -14.36
C GLU A 310 10.39 26.24 -13.35
N ALA A 311 10.92 25.12 -12.83
CA ALA A 311 12.02 25.17 -11.89
C ALA A 311 13.36 25.35 -12.63
N GLU A 312 13.95 26.54 -12.60
CA GLU A 312 15.27 26.78 -13.19
C GLU A 312 16.39 25.91 -12.56
N TRP A 313 16.21 25.50 -11.31
CA TRP A 313 17.18 24.68 -10.56
C TRP A 313 16.90 23.19 -10.60
N TYR A 314 15.72 22.77 -11.09
CA TYR A 314 15.32 21.37 -11.21
C TYR A 314 15.82 20.80 -12.54
N HIS A 315 16.55 19.70 -12.47
CA HIS A 315 16.96 18.92 -13.63
C HIS A 315 16.30 17.56 -13.59
N GLU A 316 15.85 17.06 -14.73
CA GLU A 316 15.26 15.74 -14.85
C GLU A 316 16.29 14.70 -14.36
N GLY A 317 15.89 13.87 -13.38
CA GLY A 317 16.76 12.87 -12.75
C GLY A 317 17.34 13.28 -11.38
N ASP A 318 17.20 14.55 -10.95
CA ASP A 318 17.60 14.95 -9.59
C ASP A 318 16.75 14.29 -8.51
N PHE A 319 15.51 13.91 -8.84
CA PHE A 319 14.57 13.23 -7.98
C PHE A 319 14.00 11.99 -8.67
N HIS A 320 13.48 11.04 -7.88
CA HIS A 320 12.87 9.80 -8.38
C HIS A 320 11.39 9.96 -8.74
N PHE A 321 10.95 11.16 -9.08
CA PHE A 321 9.58 11.48 -9.46
C PHE A 321 9.52 12.63 -10.47
N PRO A 322 8.50 12.67 -11.36
CA PRO A 322 8.31 13.76 -12.29
C PRO A 322 7.79 15.03 -11.61
N VAL A 323 8.17 16.18 -12.13
CA VAL A 323 7.62 17.50 -11.80
C VAL A 323 6.78 17.99 -12.97
N LEU A 324 5.49 18.25 -12.70
CA LEU A 324 4.48 18.54 -13.70
C LEU A 324 3.81 19.90 -13.41
N SER A 325 3.40 20.62 -14.45
CA SER A 325 2.56 21.81 -14.28
C SER A 325 1.15 21.42 -13.83
N ALA A 326 0.65 22.04 -12.78
CA ALA A 326 -0.68 21.79 -12.24
C ALA A 326 -1.74 22.60 -12.97
N GLU A 327 -2.12 22.19 -14.14
CA GLU A 327 -3.35 22.65 -14.76
C GLU A 327 -4.48 21.72 -14.31
N ARG A 328 -5.64 22.28 -13.90
CA ARG A 328 -6.79 21.51 -13.38
C ARG A 328 -7.20 20.36 -14.30
N GLU A 329 -7.08 20.57 -15.60
CA GLU A 329 -7.43 19.60 -16.63
C GLU A 329 -6.39 18.48 -16.78
N LYS A 330 -5.19 18.64 -16.26
CA LYS A 330 -4.08 17.69 -16.36
C LYS A 330 -3.97 16.71 -15.18
N LEU A 331 -4.74 16.86 -14.11
CA LEU A 331 -4.89 15.81 -13.10
C LEU A 331 -5.68 14.65 -13.69
N GLN A 332 -5.02 13.87 -14.52
CA GLN A 332 -5.59 12.69 -15.17
C GLN A 332 -5.40 11.45 -14.30
N GLY A 333 -6.40 10.56 -14.35
CA GLY A 333 -6.41 9.35 -13.54
C GLY A 333 -6.80 9.61 -12.07
N THR A 334 -6.81 8.56 -11.27
CA THR A 334 -7.15 8.61 -9.85
C THR A 334 -5.88 8.69 -9.03
N LEU A 335 -5.79 9.66 -8.12
CA LEU A 335 -4.75 9.72 -7.09
C LEU A 335 -5.31 9.15 -5.78
N ASP A 336 -4.50 8.33 -5.12
CA ASP A 336 -4.85 7.79 -3.81
C ASP A 336 -4.64 8.85 -2.72
N LEU A 337 -3.61 9.71 -2.89
CA LEU A 337 -3.28 10.79 -1.98
C LEU A 337 -2.83 12.02 -2.75
N ALA A 338 -3.31 13.21 -2.37
CA ALA A 338 -2.66 14.46 -2.71
C ALA A 338 -2.38 15.30 -1.47
N VAL A 339 -1.19 15.89 -1.44
CA VAL A 339 -0.70 16.72 -0.36
C VAL A 339 -0.54 18.16 -0.85
N ALA A 340 -1.39 19.04 -0.38
CA ALA A 340 -1.23 20.48 -0.56
C ALA A 340 -0.14 21.01 0.37
N THR A 341 0.63 22.00 -0.04
CA THR A 341 1.77 22.53 0.73
C THR A 341 1.68 24.02 1.03
N MET A 342 0.66 24.69 0.49
CA MET A 342 0.34 26.10 0.73
C MET A 342 -1.16 26.34 0.53
N TRP A 343 -1.71 27.44 1.01
CA TRP A 343 -3.14 27.76 0.95
C TRP A 343 -3.72 27.71 -0.47
N ASN A 344 -3.05 28.26 -1.49
CA ASN A 344 -3.51 28.21 -2.87
C ASN A 344 -3.48 26.78 -3.45
N THR A 345 -2.52 25.96 -3.04
CA THR A 345 -2.49 24.55 -3.42
C THR A 345 -3.56 23.74 -2.70
N ALA A 346 -3.97 24.15 -1.48
CA ALA A 346 -5.06 23.54 -0.72
C ALA A 346 -6.40 23.72 -1.46
N GLU A 347 -6.68 24.91 -2.00
CA GLU A 347 -7.87 25.15 -2.82
C GLU A 347 -7.86 24.29 -4.10
N PHE A 348 -6.70 24.18 -4.76
CA PHE A 348 -6.55 23.34 -5.94
C PHE A 348 -6.82 21.86 -5.65
N VAL A 349 -6.24 21.32 -4.58
CA VAL A 349 -6.44 19.93 -4.15
C VAL A 349 -7.88 19.69 -3.71
N GLU A 350 -8.49 20.62 -2.98
CA GLU A 350 -9.87 20.53 -2.52
C GLU A 350 -10.85 20.38 -3.68
N GLN A 351 -10.72 21.21 -4.70
CA GLN A 351 -11.60 21.23 -5.86
C GLN A 351 -11.47 20.01 -6.79
N SER A 352 -10.42 19.20 -6.63
CA SER A 352 -10.22 18.01 -7.47
C SER A 352 -11.08 16.84 -7.01
N SER A 353 -11.93 16.32 -7.89
CA SER A 353 -12.77 15.14 -7.64
C SER A 353 -12.04 13.80 -7.81
N LYS A 354 -10.84 13.81 -8.38
CA LYS A 354 -10.07 12.60 -8.73
C LYS A 354 -9.06 12.18 -7.65
N ILE A 355 -9.16 12.72 -6.45
CA ILE A 355 -8.26 12.46 -5.33
C ILE A 355 -9.05 11.75 -4.23
N ARG A 356 -8.59 10.56 -3.81
CA ARG A 356 -9.24 9.76 -2.77
C ARG A 356 -9.04 10.34 -1.37
N LYS A 357 -7.77 10.62 -1.01
CA LYS A 357 -7.40 11.27 0.27
C LYS A 357 -6.72 12.59 -0.01
N LYS A 358 -7.10 13.61 0.71
CA LYS A 358 -6.56 14.97 0.58
C LYS A 358 -5.94 15.37 1.90
N LYS A 359 -4.69 15.82 1.87
CA LYS A 359 -3.98 16.32 3.05
C LYS A 359 -3.43 17.71 2.78
N TYR A 360 -3.35 18.52 3.82
CA TYR A 360 -2.69 19.81 3.79
C TYR A 360 -1.51 19.81 4.77
N LEU A 361 -0.30 19.87 4.22
CA LEU A 361 0.93 20.06 4.97
C LEU A 361 1.10 21.54 5.28
N VAL A 362 0.60 21.96 6.43
CA VAL A 362 0.72 23.35 6.91
C VAL A 362 2.11 23.56 7.48
N GLN A 363 2.88 24.39 6.79
CA GLN A 363 4.28 24.62 7.13
C GLN A 363 4.53 25.99 7.78
N ASN A 364 3.57 26.90 7.74
CA ASN A 364 3.67 28.21 8.35
C ASN A 364 2.29 28.82 8.58
N PHE A 365 2.24 29.93 9.33
CA PHE A 365 1.06 30.78 9.46
C PHE A 365 0.96 31.69 8.23
N GLU A 366 0.47 31.15 7.12
CA GLU A 366 0.49 31.78 5.79
C GLU A 366 -0.40 33.03 5.70
N VAL A 367 -1.39 33.13 6.59
CA VAL A 367 -2.20 34.34 6.79
C VAL A 367 -1.30 35.56 7.12
N GLY A 368 -0.20 35.33 7.82
CA GLY A 368 0.78 36.36 8.17
C GLY A 368 1.64 36.87 7.00
N PHE A 369 1.63 36.19 5.85
CA PHE A 369 2.37 36.65 4.66
C PHE A 369 1.74 37.88 3.98
N TYR A 370 0.48 38.18 4.31
CA TYR A 370 -0.29 39.22 3.66
C TYR A 370 -0.70 40.31 4.66
N PRO A 371 -0.71 41.59 4.24
CA PRO A 371 -1.10 42.68 5.12
C PRO A 371 -2.58 42.58 5.54
N PRO A 372 -2.96 43.16 6.67
CA PRO A 372 -4.36 43.26 7.09
C PRO A 372 -5.22 43.87 5.97
N GLY A 373 -6.40 43.27 5.71
CA GLY A 373 -7.32 43.71 4.66
C GLY A 373 -7.05 43.11 3.26
N SER A 374 -5.96 42.39 3.08
CA SER A 374 -5.71 41.67 1.80
C SER A 374 -6.72 40.56 1.57
N PRO A 375 -7.29 40.41 0.36
CA PRO A 375 -8.16 39.27 0.02
C PRO A 375 -7.43 37.92 0.14
N TYR A 376 -6.14 37.87 -0.12
CA TYR A 376 -5.32 36.67 0.03
C TYR A 376 -5.21 36.23 1.50
N ARG A 377 -5.25 37.18 2.45
CA ARG A 377 -5.30 36.86 3.88
C ARG A 377 -6.58 36.13 4.25
N ILE A 378 -7.71 36.54 3.65
CA ILE A 378 -9.01 35.90 3.88
C ILE A 378 -9.02 34.50 3.26
N ALA A 379 -8.54 34.36 2.01
CA ALA A 379 -8.45 33.07 1.32
C ALA A 379 -7.58 32.08 2.10
N ALA A 380 -6.36 32.48 2.48
CA ALA A 380 -5.47 31.65 3.28
C ALA A 380 -6.12 31.20 4.61
N SER A 381 -6.80 32.13 5.32
CA SER A 381 -7.52 31.83 6.56
C SER A 381 -8.64 30.81 6.35
N ALA A 382 -9.34 30.85 5.20
CA ALA A 382 -10.42 29.94 4.88
C ALA A 382 -9.92 28.48 4.73
N THR A 383 -8.71 28.29 4.17
CA THR A 383 -8.16 26.96 3.94
C THR A 383 -7.89 26.18 5.23
N TYR A 384 -7.65 26.85 6.35
CA TYR A 384 -7.46 26.19 7.65
C TYR A 384 -8.75 25.62 8.28
N ARG A 385 -9.90 25.82 7.63
CA ARG A 385 -11.22 25.35 8.09
C ARG A 385 -11.85 24.28 7.18
N MET A 386 -11.13 23.76 6.21
CA MET A 386 -11.60 22.73 5.26
C MET A 386 -11.59 21.31 5.86
N ARG A 387 -11.76 21.17 7.17
CA ARG A 387 -11.62 19.90 7.92
C ARG A 387 -12.57 18.78 7.53
N SER A 388 -13.64 19.07 6.83
CA SER A 388 -14.54 18.06 6.27
C SER A 388 -14.08 17.54 4.90
N LEU A 389 -13.12 18.20 4.28
CA LEU A 389 -12.67 17.97 2.91
C LEU A 389 -11.23 17.49 2.84
N MET A 390 -10.41 17.82 3.85
CA MET A 390 -9.02 17.37 3.91
C MET A 390 -8.51 17.21 5.35
N GLU A 391 -7.53 16.34 5.50
CA GLU A 391 -6.79 16.13 6.74
C GLU A 391 -5.61 17.08 6.82
N TYR A 392 -5.27 17.54 8.02
CA TYR A 392 -4.15 18.45 8.23
C TYR A 392 -2.98 17.73 8.85
N VAL A 393 -1.79 18.05 8.34
CA VAL A 393 -0.50 17.67 8.90
C VAL A 393 0.36 18.92 9.05
N THR A 394 1.22 18.97 10.06
CA THR A 394 2.07 20.13 10.29
C THR A 394 3.43 19.75 10.86
N ILE A 395 4.41 20.62 10.66
CA ILE A 395 5.83 20.38 10.93
C ILE A 395 6.26 20.79 12.36
N SER A 396 5.41 21.49 13.09
CA SER A 396 5.75 21.97 14.45
C SER A 396 4.55 22.00 15.38
N LYS A 397 4.82 21.85 16.67
CA LYS A 397 3.80 21.99 17.73
C LYS A 397 3.24 23.41 17.80
N TRP A 398 4.03 24.39 17.43
CA TRP A 398 3.55 25.77 17.33
C TRP A 398 2.43 25.88 16.27
N CYS A 399 2.64 25.33 15.07
CA CYS A 399 1.60 25.28 14.04
C CYS A 399 0.38 24.46 14.49
N GLN A 400 0.60 23.32 15.13
CA GLN A 400 -0.47 22.48 15.67
C GLN A 400 -1.33 23.25 16.69
N ASN A 401 -0.70 24.02 17.56
CA ASN A 401 -1.39 24.76 18.60
C ASN A 401 -2.29 25.87 18.05
N TRP A 402 -1.77 26.75 17.18
CA TRP A 402 -2.62 27.83 16.64
C TRP A 402 -3.69 27.29 15.67
N LEU A 403 -3.48 26.21 14.95
CA LEU A 403 -4.52 25.54 14.17
C LEU A 403 -5.67 25.08 15.08
N ARG A 404 -5.35 24.46 16.20
CA ARG A 404 -6.35 24.01 17.17
C ARG A 404 -7.05 25.19 17.88
N GLU A 405 -6.30 26.17 18.35
CA GLU A 405 -6.81 27.25 19.20
C GLU A 405 -7.59 28.30 18.43
N GLU A 406 -7.09 28.71 17.25
CA GLU A 406 -7.69 29.78 16.46
C GLU A 406 -8.67 29.28 15.39
N TYR A 407 -8.42 28.09 14.84
CA TYR A 407 -9.20 27.54 13.73
C TYR A 407 -10.03 26.31 14.11
N HIS A 408 -9.89 25.79 15.33
CA HIS A 408 -10.54 24.55 15.80
C HIS A 408 -10.27 23.37 14.88
N THR A 409 -9.07 23.30 14.32
CA THR A 409 -8.65 22.29 13.35
C THR A 409 -7.52 21.46 13.93
N GLU A 410 -7.76 20.15 14.04
CA GLU A 410 -6.75 19.21 14.47
C GLU A 410 -5.80 18.89 13.31
N ALA A 411 -4.51 18.83 13.60
CA ALA A 411 -3.47 18.47 12.64
C ALA A 411 -2.55 17.40 13.22
N ALA A 412 -2.18 16.42 12.42
CA ALA A 412 -1.16 15.47 12.82
C ALA A 412 0.22 16.16 12.81
N TYR A 413 1.04 15.85 13.82
CA TYR A 413 2.38 16.40 13.95
C TYR A 413 3.39 15.52 13.23
N LEU A 414 4.07 16.06 12.22
CA LEU A 414 5.19 15.46 11.50
C LEU A 414 6.43 16.33 11.69
N PRO A 415 7.32 15.99 12.62
CA PRO A 415 8.48 16.83 12.91
C PRO A 415 9.43 16.95 11.72
N ASN A 416 9.98 18.16 11.53
CA ASN A 416 11.09 18.33 10.60
C ASN A 416 12.38 17.74 11.17
N GLY A 417 13.18 17.20 10.27
CA GLY A 417 14.45 16.56 10.59
C GLY A 417 15.64 17.14 9.83
N ILE A 418 16.81 16.55 10.08
CA ILE A 418 18.05 16.86 9.42
C ILE A 418 18.78 15.56 9.03
N ASP A 419 19.54 15.58 7.95
CA ASP A 419 20.50 14.52 7.66
C ASP A 419 21.88 14.95 8.18
N PRO A 420 22.35 14.41 9.32
CA PRO A 420 23.64 14.80 9.87
C PRO A 420 24.83 14.43 8.97
N SER A 421 24.68 13.46 8.07
CA SER A 421 25.75 13.05 7.16
C SER A 421 26.09 14.12 6.12
N PHE A 422 25.16 15.03 5.88
CA PHE A 422 25.34 16.15 4.97
C PHE A 422 26.17 17.28 5.56
N TYR A 423 26.33 17.33 6.91
CA TYR A 423 27.03 18.40 7.63
C TYR A 423 28.37 17.91 8.18
N PRO A 424 29.53 18.44 7.65
CA PRO A 424 30.83 18.07 8.18
C PRO A 424 30.99 18.62 9.60
N LYS A 425 30.99 17.72 10.58
CA LYS A 425 31.16 18.08 11.99
C LYS A 425 32.60 18.49 12.26
N ARG A 426 32.79 19.70 12.79
CA ARG A 426 34.09 20.24 13.18
C ARG A 426 34.06 20.62 14.68
N GLY A 427 35.06 20.16 15.44
CA GLY A 427 35.29 20.66 16.80
C GLY A 427 35.72 22.13 16.78
N ARG A 428 35.25 22.91 17.75
CA ARG A 428 35.56 24.34 17.89
C ARG A 428 36.57 24.55 18.98
N ASP A 429 37.80 24.96 18.61
CA ASP A 429 38.83 25.27 19.61
C ASP A 429 38.72 26.69 20.15
N LEU A 430 37.94 27.55 19.46
CA LEU A 430 37.69 28.96 19.80
C LEU A 430 38.98 29.77 20.04
N GLN A 431 40.06 29.42 19.36
CA GLN A 431 41.31 30.15 19.35
C GLN A 431 41.38 31.09 18.13
N GLY A 432 42.09 32.20 18.24
CA GLY A 432 42.17 33.19 17.16
C GLY A 432 40.88 33.98 16.94
N LYS A 433 40.57 34.33 15.67
CA LYS A 433 39.35 35.04 15.32
C LYS A 433 38.16 34.10 15.35
N ILE A 434 37.16 34.47 16.12
CA ILE A 434 35.87 33.74 16.24
C ILE A 434 34.90 34.18 15.15
N ARG A 435 34.40 33.24 14.37
CA ARG A 435 33.47 33.53 13.28
C ARG A 435 32.03 33.44 13.74
N ILE A 436 31.33 34.58 13.66
CA ILE A 436 29.90 34.65 13.93
C ILE A 436 29.15 34.67 12.59
N LEU A 437 28.27 33.69 12.42
CA LEU A 437 27.35 33.63 11.29
C LEU A 437 26.04 34.32 11.66
N ILE A 438 25.64 35.29 10.85
CA ILE A 438 24.32 35.89 10.84
C ILE A 438 23.61 35.39 9.59
N GLU A 439 22.43 34.78 9.71
CA GLU A 439 21.66 34.24 8.60
C GLU A 439 20.26 34.83 8.58
N GLY A 440 19.80 35.26 7.38
CA GLY A 440 18.45 35.73 7.14
C GLY A 440 18.38 36.90 6.15
N ASP A 441 17.18 37.12 5.63
CA ASP A 441 16.90 38.25 4.74
C ASP A 441 16.65 39.51 5.57
N CYS A 442 17.51 40.50 5.44
CA CYS A 442 17.39 41.79 6.17
C CYS A 442 16.24 42.66 5.68
N SER A 443 15.60 42.35 4.56
CA SER A 443 14.40 43.05 4.07
C SER A 443 13.11 42.49 4.74
N ALA A 444 13.18 41.31 5.32
CA ALA A 444 12.07 40.66 5.99
C ALA A 444 12.06 41.01 7.49
N GLU A 445 11.13 41.86 7.91
CA GLU A 445 11.06 42.38 9.30
C GLU A 445 11.06 41.27 10.34
N HIS A 446 10.35 40.16 10.09
CA HIS A 446 10.27 39.03 11.02
C HIS A 446 11.60 38.27 11.19
N LYS A 447 12.56 38.42 10.29
CA LYS A 447 13.92 37.86 10.43
C LYS A 447 14.78 38.68 11.38
N ASN A 448 14.41 39.93 11.63
CA ASN A 448 15.03 40.82 12.61
C ASN A 448 16.56 40.89 12.57
N VAL A 449 17.13 40.81 11.37
CA VAL A 449 18.59 40.79 11.12
C VAL A 449 19.29 42.03 11.67
N ASP A 450 18.59 43.17 11.72
CA ASP A 450 19.10 44.42 12.31
C ASP A 450 19.55 44.24 13.76
N GLU A 451 18.84 43.44 14.55
CA GLU A 451 19.22 43.18 15.93
C GLU A 451 20.55 42.41 16.01
N SER A 452 20.77 41.40 15.13
CA SER A 452 22.04 40.69 15.06
C SER A 452 23.21 41.65 14.83
N PHE A 453 23.05 42.61 13.90
CA PHE A 453 24.13 43.58 13.61
C PHE A 453 24.35 44.55 14.75
N ARG A 454 23.32 45.02 15.44
CA ARG A 454 23.45 45.85 16.65
C ARG A 454 24.18 45.10 17.79
N ILE A 455 24.04 43.80 17.89
CA ILE A 455 24.77 42.99 18.88
C ILE A 455 26.23 42.90 18.51
N VAL A 456 26.58 42.57 17.25
CA VAL A 456 27.97 42.39 16.84
C VAL A 456 28.75 43.69 16.78
N GLU A 457 28.08 44.85 16.64
CA GLU A 457 28.72 46.18 16.79
C GLU A 457 29.31 46.39 18.20
N GLN A 458 28.80 45.72 19.23
CA GLN A 458 29.29 45.80 20.60
C GLN A 458 30.43 44.85 20.92
N LEU A 459 30.82 44.01 19.95
CA LEU A 459 31.89 43.00 20.11
C LEU A 459 33.26 43.57 19.68
N ASP A 460 34.32 43.01 20.24
CA ASP A 460 35.68 43.35 19.91
C ASP A 460 36.02 43.01 18.47
N LEU A 461 36.38 44.01 17.66
CA LEU A 461 36.72 43.90 16.24
C LEU A 461 37.94 43.01 15.95
N GLU A 462 38.89 42.97 16.87
CA GLU A 462 40.10 42.16 16.73
C GLU A 462 39.86 40.67 16.95
N LYS A 463 38.82 40.39 17.77
CA LYS A 463 38.51 39.04 18.20
C LYS A 463 37.48 38.33 17.34
N PHE A 464 36.56 39.07 16.69
CA PHE A 464 35.42 38.51 15.94
C PHE A 464 35.47 38.85 14.46
N GLU A 465 35.12 37.86 13.64
CA GLU A 465 34.88 37.97 12.19
C GLU A 465 33.39 37.69 11.92
N ILE A 466 32.68 38.62 11.25
CA ILE A 466 31.24 38.58 11.03
C ILE A 466 30.95 38.14 9.61
N TRP A 467 30.34 36.95 9.49
CA TRP A 467 29.86 36.42 8.24
C TRP A 467 28.35 36.63 8.15
N TYR A 468 27.90 37.17 7.00
CA TYR A 468 26.47 37.36 6.74
C TYR A 468 26.04 36.51 5.56
N MET A 469 25.06 35.63 5.77
CA MET A 469 24.48 34.79 4.73
C MET A 469 23.04 35.19 4.46
N SER A 470 22.73 35.55 3.20
CA SER A 470 21.39 35.92 2.78
C SER A 470 21.13 35.49 1.34
N TYR A 471 19.89 35.08 1.05
CA TYR A 471 19.50 34.70 -0.30
C TYR A 471 19.01 35.94 -1.11
N ASN A 472 18.11 36.75 -0.52
CA ASN A 472 17.51 37.92 -1.22
C ASN A 472 18.06 39.27 -0.73
N GLY A 473 18.29 39.42 0.58
CA GLY A 473 18.70 40.71 1.14
C GLY A 473 20.18 41.00 0.97
N ASN A 474 20.50 42.26 0.63
CA ASN A 474 21.86 42.78 0.65
C ASN A 474 22.14 43.47 2.00
N PRO A 475 23.38 43.46 2.50
CA PRO A 475 23.70 44.12 3.76
C PRO A 475 23.43 45.63 3.69
N LYS A 476 22.82 46.17 4.75
CA LYS A 476 22.61 47.61 4.87
C LYS A 476 23.97 48.31 5.09
N SER A 477 24.08 49.58 4.71
CA SER A 477 25.34 50.33 4.76
C SER A 477 25.99 50.42 6.16
N TRP A 478 25.23 50.25 7.21
CA TRP A 478 25.70 50.27 8.58
C TRP A 478 26.05 48.91 9.17
N TYR A 479 25.80 47.81 8.40
CA TYR A 479 26.15 46.46 8.84
C TYR A 479 27.65 46.28 8.79
N ARG A 480 28.20 45.79 9.90
CA ARG A 480 29.57 45.28 9.92
C ARG A 480 29.59 43.87 9.34
N VAL A 481 30.10 43.74 8.12
CA VAL A 481 30.21 42.45 7.43
C VAL A 481 31.65 42.26 6.97
N ASP A 482 32.33 41.26 7.50
CA ASP A 482 33.66 40.88 7.07
C ASP A 482 33.58 39.95 5.84
N ARG A 483 32.53 39.14 5.76
CA ARG A 483 32.28 38.28 4.59
C ARG A 483 30.79 38.18 4.30
N PHE A 484 30.39 38.61 3.10
CA PHE A 484 29.02 38.47 2.59
C PHE A 484 28.88 37.23 1.73
N LEU A 485 27.92 36.36 2.05
CA LEU A 485 27.59 35.10 1.41
C LEU A 485 26.19 35.25 0.80
N HIS A 486 26.14 35.61 -0.49
CA HIS A 486 24.89 35.85 -1.18
C HIS A 486 24.49 34.66 -2.05
N ARG A 487 23.25 34.19 -1.94
CA ARG A 487 22.69 33.09 -2.73
C ARG A 487 23.55 31.83 -2.71
N VAL A 488 24.04 31.46 -1.55
CA VAL A 488 24.82 30.22 -1.39
C VAL A 488 23.94 29.04 -1.79
N PRO A 489 24.36 28.21 -2.75
CA PRO A 489 23.65 26.98 -3.08
C PRO A 489 23.53 26.08 -1.85
N TYR A 490 22.41 25.38 -1.74
CA TYR A 490 22.12 24.56 -0.55
C TYR A 490 23.26 23.56 -0.25
N GLU A 491 23.81 22.91 -1.29
CA GLU A 491 24.88 21.93 -1.20
C GLU A 491 26.18 22.51 -0.61
N LYS A 492 26.31 23.84 -0.62
CA LYS A 492 27.45 24.58 -0.08
C LYS A 492 27.22 25.16 1.31
N THR A 493 25.96 25.18 1.78
CA THR A 493 25.65 25.71 3.11
C THR A 493 26.32 24.95 4.25
N PRO A 494 26.51 23.60 4.20
CA PRO A 494 27.24 22.88 5.24
C PRO A 494 28.67 23.35 5.43
N GLU A 495 29.35 23.74 4.36
CA GLU A 495 30.73 24.28 4.41
C GLU A 495 30.77 25.62 5.16
N VAL A 496 29.72 26.43 5.01
CA VAL A 496 29.58 27.73 5.71
C VAL A 496 29.38 27.49 7.21
N TYR A 497 28.46 26.62 7.59
CA TYR A 497 28.23 26.27 9.01
C TYR A 497 29.47 25.65 9.64
N ALA A 498 30.15 24.76 8.94
CA ALA A 498 31.39 24.16 9.41
C ALA A 498 32.53 25.18 9.58
N ALA A 499 32.55 26.25 8.79
CA ALA A 499 33.54 27.30 8.87
C ALA A 499 33.31 28.31 10.00
N CYS A 500 32.06 28.44 10.48
CA CYS A 500 31.69 29.41 11.53
C CYS A 500 31.62 28.76 12.91
N ASP A 501 31.87 29.51 13.97
CA ASP A 501 31.93 29.01 15.34
C ASP A 501 30.61 29.21 16.09
N ILE A 502 29.95 30.35 15.87
CA ILE A 502 28.69 30.72 16.55
C ILE A 502 27.69 31.19 15.49
N LEU A 503 26.45 30.68 15.56
CA LEU A 503 25.30 31.25 14.87
C LEU A 503 24.58 32.23 15.78
N LEU A 504 24.38 33.46 15.33
CA LEU A 504 23.52 34.45 15.98
C LEU A 504 22.22 34.59 15.18
N LYS A 505 21.10 34.07 15.75
CA LYS A 505 19.80 34.02 15.07
C LYS A 505 18.76 34.84 15.84
N THR A 506 18.29 35.91 15.24
CA THR A 506 17.40 36.92 15.89
C THR A 506 15.97 36.90 15.35
N SER A 507 15.59 35.92 14.54
CA SER A 507 14.25 35.81 13.96
C SER A 507 13.15 35.77 15.02
N LEU A 508 12.10 36.58 14.81
CA LEU A 508 10.95 36.70 15.70
C LEU A 508 9.84 35.70 15.37
N LEU A 509 9.73 35.33 14.12
CA LEU A 509 8.71 34.41 13.63
C LEU A 509 9.35 33.36 12.70
N GLU A 510 9.26 32.13 13.11
CA GLU A 510 9.63 30.95 12.34
C GLU A 510 8.65 29.82 12.65
N SER A 511 8.40 28.94 11.71
CA SER A 511 7.61 27.72 11.93
C SER A 511 8.45 26.53 12.38
N PHE A 512 9.76 26.53 12.04
CA PHE A 512 10.71 25.51 12.49
C PHE A 512 12.14 26.07 12.68
N SER A 513 12.67 26.88 11.80
CA SER A 513 14.06 27.43 11.81
C SER A 513 15.16 26.37 11.66
N TYR A 514 15.56 26.08 10.42
CA TYR A 514 16.67 25.15 10.13
C TYR A 514 18.06 25.63 10.58
N PRO A 515 18.46 26.92 10.44
CA PRO A 515 19.83 27.36 10.69
C PRO A 515 20.44 26.97 12.03
N PRO A 516 19.73 27.06 13.17
CA PRO A 516 20.27 26.58 14.44
C PRO A 516 20.55 25.08 14.45
N LEU A 517 19.67 24.25 13.84
CA LEU A 517 19.85 22.80 13.78
C LEU A 517 21.03 22.42 12.86
N GLU A 518 21.21 23.14 11.76
CA GLU A 518 22.32 22.99 10.82
C GLU A 518 23.67 23.37 11.46
N MET A 519 23.66 24.44 12.28
CA MET A 519 24.82 24.84 13.05
C MET A 519 25.21 23.77 14.09
N MET A 520 24.22 23.23 14.81
CA MET A 520 24.45 22.12 15.75
C MET A 520 25.00 20.88 15.05
N ALA A 521 24.46 20.51 13.89
CA ALA A 521 24.94 19.36 13.09
C ALA A 521 26.40 19.55 12.66
N SER A 522 26.83 20.81 12.41
CA SER A 522 28.19 21.17 12.06
C SER A 522 29.13 21.30 13.28
N GLY A 523 28.62 21.12 14.49
CA GLY A 523 29.39 21.22 15.75
C GLY A 523 29.66 22.66 16.20
N GLY A 524 28.84 23.64 15.79
CA GLY A 524 28.94 25.02 16.25
C GLY A 524 27.91 25.38 17.32
N TYR A 525 28.07 26.54 17.92
CA TYR A 525 27.22 27.05 19.00
C TYR A 525 26.11 27.96 18.46
N VAL A 526 25.01 28.01 19.21
CA VAL A 526 23.84 28.78 18.83
C VAL A 526 23.49 29.80 19.92
N VAL A 527 23.33 31.05 19.54
CA VAL A 527 22.74 32.13 20.35
C VAL A 527 21.52 32.65 19.59
N ALA A 528 20.34 32.61 20.21
CA ALA A 528 19.11 32.88 19.47
C ALA A 528 18.04 33.60 20.31
N VAL A 529 17.17 34.35 19.63
CA VAL A 529 15.89 34.80 20.17
C VAL A 529 14.88 33.65 20.14
N PRO A 530 14.20 33.34 21.27
CA PRO A 530 13.16 32.30 21.27
C PRO A 530 11.95 32.72 20.44
N ASN A 531 11.45 31.79 19.62
CA ASN A 531 10.22 31.95 18.86
C ASN A 531 9.49 30.61 18.72
N GLY A 532 8.25 30.61 18.23
CA GLY A 532 7.43 29.40 18.15
C GLY A 532 8.06 28.23 17.42
N GLY A 533 8.82 28.51 16.33
CA GLY A 533 9.43 27.45 15.52
C GLY A 533 10.72 26.90 16.09
N ASN A 534 11.59 27.74 16.66
CA ASN A 534 12.87 27.27 17.18
C ASN A 534 12.77 26.63 18.57
N LEU A 535 11.79 27.01 19.38
CA LEU A 535 11.46 26.34 20.66
C LEU A 535 10.97 24.88 20.47
N GLU A 536 10.75 24.46 19.25
CA GLU A 536 10.48 23.08 18.91
C GLU A 536 11.62 22.13 19.35
N TYR A 537 12.85 22.62 19.37
CA TYR A 537 14.03 21.83 19.70
C TYR A 537 15.13 22.61 20.47
N LEU A 538 15.09 23.96 20.48
CA LEU A 538 16.05 24.76 21.27
C LEU A 538 15.67 24.73 22.75
N LYS A 539 16.67 24.44 23.59
CA LYS A 539 16.55 24.41 25.06
C LYS A 539 17.68 25.24 25.66
N ASP A 540 17.30 26.33 26.31
CA ASP A 540 18.26 27.25 26.90
C ASP A 540 19.21 26.61 27.91
N GLY A 541 20.51 26.84 27.76
CA GLY A 541 21.57 26.29 28.59
C GLY A 541 21.74 24.78 28.49
N GLU A 542 21.05 24.08 27.54
CA GLU A 542 21.21 22.67 27.25
C GLU A 542 21.87 22.44 25.88
N ASN A 543 21.30 23.02 24.80
CA ASN A 543 21.81 22.89 23.43
C ASN A 543 22.06 24.23 22.71
N CYS A 544 21.67 25.34 23.34
CA CYS A 544 21.86 26.69 22.84
C CYS A 544 21.85 27.67 24.01
N ILE A 545 22.08 28.96 23.73
CA ILE A 545 21.79 30.04 24.68
C ILE A 545 20.68 30.88 24.05
N LEU A 546 19.56 31.02 24.80
CA LEU A 546 18.45 31.90 24.42
C LEU A 546 18.56 33.23 25.19
N TYR A 547 18.17 34.30 24.52
CA TYR A 547 18.09 35.61 25.15
C TYR A 547 16.81 36.35 24.74
N PRO A 548 16.25 37.25 25.55
CA PRO A 548 15.04 37.98 25.23
C PRO A 548 15.28 38.97 24.07
N GLN A 549 14.33 39.05 23.12
CA GLN A 549 14.34 40.03 22.05
C GLN A 549 14.68 41.43 22.54
N GLY A 550 15.58 42.12 21.88
CA GLY A 550 15.99 43.49 22.17
C GLY A 550 17.01 43.62 23.34
N ASN A 551 17.31 42.54 24.04
CA ASN A 551 18.33 42.56 25.09
C ASN A 551 19.73 42.30 24.53
N LEU A 552 20.30 43.34 23.89
CA LEU A 552 21.61 43.26 23.21
C LEU A 552 22.74 42.91 24.18
N ALA A 553 22.64 43.38 25.44
CA ALA A 553 23.66 43.12 26.47
C ALA A 553 23.70 41.63 26.87
N GLU A 554 22.54 41.00 27.00
CA GLU A 554 22.46 39.58 27.34
C GLU A 554 22.93 38.71 26.17
N ALA A 555 22.59 39.09 24.92
CA ALA A 555 23.09 38.42 23.71
C ALA A 555 24.64 38.49 23.63
N LYS A 556 25.23 39.66 23.91
CA LYS A 556 26.68 39.83 23.98
C LYS A 556 27.27 38.95 25.09
N ALA A 557 26.71 38.98 26.27
CA ALA A 557 27.16 38.15 27.39
C ALA A 557 27.06 36.64 27.06
N ALA A 558 26.02 36.20 26.33
CA ALA A 558 25.88 34.82 25.86
C ALA A 558 27.03 34.39 24.95
N ILE A 559 27.39 35.25 23.99
CA ILE A 559 28.53 35.02 23.09
C ILE A 559 29.84 34.94 23.90
N GLU A 560 30.09 35.85 24.81
CA GLU A 560 31.29 35.88 25.64
C GLU A 560 31.36 34.68 26.61
N ARG A 561 30.25 34.20 27.13
CA ARG A 561 30.19 32.99 27.97
C ARG A 561 30.60 31.74 27.17
N ILE A 562 30.19 31.60 25.94
CA ILE A 562 30.63 30.49 25.07
C ILE A 562 32.18 30.44 24.97
N LEU A 563 32.84 31.59 24.95
CA LEU A 563 34.29 31.66 24.85
C LEU A 563 35.02 31.31 26.16
N THR A 564 34.40 31.63 27.30
CA THR A 564 35.08 31.60 28.63
C THR A 564 34.67 30.41 29.49
N ASP A 565 33.51 29.81 29.28
CA ASP A 565 32.93 28.77 30.12
C ASP A 565 33.02 27.39 29.42
N ALA A 566 34.04 26.59 29.76
CA ALA A 566 34.27 25.29 29.19
C ALA A 566 33.19 24.24 29.59
N GLU A 567 32.64 24.33 30.81
CA GLU A 567 31.61 23.41 31.25
C GLU A 567 30.28 23.68 30.51
N LEU A 568 29.96 24.96 30.30
CA LEU A 568 28.82 25.32 29.45
C LEU A 568 28.98 24.75 28.03
N ARG A 569 30.14 24.94 27.38
CA ARG A 569 30.39 24.38 26.05
C ARG A 569 30.15 22.88 25.98
N LYS A 570 30.70 22.14 26.94
CA LYS A 570 30.54 20.68 27.02
C LYS A 570 29.06 20.28 27.11
N LYS A 571 28.29 21.04 27.89
CA LYS A 571 26.85 20.81 28.01
C LYS A 571 26.13 21.10 26.69
N LEU A 572 26.43 22.23 26.05
CA LEU A 572 25.88 22.61 24.76
C LEU A 572 26.22 21.61 23.65
N ASP A 573 27.46 21.12 23.60
CA ASP A 573 27.90 20.10 22.64
C ASP A 573 27.09 18.80 22.80
N THR A 574 26.93 18.33 24.05
CA THR A 574 26.15 17.11 24.33
C THR A 574 24.68 17.28 23.93
N GLY A 575 24.06 18.39 24.32
CA GLY A 575 22.67 18.66 24.01
C GLY A 575 22.41 18.89 22.50
N ALA A 576 23.37 19.51 21.80
CA ALA A 576 23.32 19.65 20.35
C ALA A 576 23.40 18.28 19.65
N GLU A 577 24.28 17.40 20.08
CA GLU A 577 24.40 16.03 19.53
C GLU A 577 23.12 15.22 19.74
N GLU A 578 22.53 15.27 20.94
CA GLU A 578 21.25 14.61 21.24
C GLU A 578 20.13 15.17 20.37
N THR A 579 20.03 16.49 20.22
CA THR A 579 19.03 17.16 19.39
C THR A 579 19.15 16.73 17.91
N VAL A 580 20.34 16.73 17.35
CA VAL A 580 20.60 16.29 15.98
C VAL A 580 20.25 14.81 15.79
N LYS A 581 20.54 13.96 16.77
CA LYS A 581 20.17 12.54 16.75
C LYS A 581 18.65 12.33 16.81
N GLU A 582 17.96 13.10 17.66
CA GLU A 582 16.51 13.03 17.78
C GLU A 582 15.81 13.51 16.50
N ARG A 583 16.37 14.54 15.86
CA ARG A 583 15.87 15.14 14.63
C ARG A 583 16.42 14.52 13.35
N ASN A 584 17.04 13.34 13.41
CA ASN A 584 17.50 12.65 12.21
C ASN A 584 16.32 12.16 11.37
N TRP A 585 16.33 12.45 10.07
CA TRP A 585 15.29 12.01 9.13
C TRP A 585 15.04 10.49 9.18
N LYS A 586 16.08 9.68 9.33
CA LYS A 586 15.94 8.21 9.46
C LYS A 586 15.08 7.78 10.65
N ARG A 587 15.04 8.59 11.71
CA ARG A 587 14.20 8.33 12.89
C ARG A 587 12.77 8.82 12.70
N ILE A 588 12.58 9.85 11.89
CA ILE A 588 11.28 10.50 11.64
C ILE A 588 10.53 9.82 10.50
N GLU A 589 11.24 9.27 9.52
CA GLU A 589 10.70 8.64 8.31
C GLU A 589 9.54 7.66 8.59
N PRO A 590 9.61 6.72 9.57
CA PRO A 590 8.50 5.81 9.84
C PRO A 590 7.19 6.55 10.18
N GLN A 591 7.27 7.64 10.94
CA GLN A 591 6.10 8.46 11.30
C GLN A 591 5.50 9.16 10.07
N ILE A 592 6.35 9.60 9.14
CA ILE A 592 5.93 10.22 7.86
C ILE A 592 5.22 9.19 7.00
N LEU A 593 5.80 7.99 6.86
CA LEU A 593 5.22 6.90 6.08
C LEU A 593 3.89 6.43 6.65
N GLU A 594 3.79 6.25 7.96
CA GLU A 594 2.53 5.93 8.64
C GLU A 594 1.45 6.97 8.34
N GLN A 595 1.80 8.26 8.44
CA GLN A 595 0.83 9.34 8.25
C GLN A 595 0.33 9.46 6.80
N TYR A 596 1.18 9.21 5.82
CA TYR A 596 0.80 9.33 4.41
C TYR A 596 0.29 8.01 3.82
N LEU A 597 0.93 6.90 4.12
CA LEU A 597 0.64 5.59 3.51
C LEU A 597 -0.21 4.69 4.42
N GLY A 598 -0.27 4.97 5.72
CA GLY A 598 -0.95 4.10 6.70
C GLY A 598 -0.19 2.79 6.94
N LYS A 599 1.13 2.78 6.74
CA LYS A 599 2.00 1.59 6.86
C LYS A 599 2.89 1.69 8.10
#